data_d6c37b2b85541f593f8c8f5b31bf2d13
#
_entry.id   d6c37b2b85541f593f8c8f5b31bf2d13
#
_cell.length_a   1.000
_cell.length_b   1.000
_cell.length_c   1.000
_cell.angle_alpha   90.00
_cell.angle_beta   90.00
_cell.angle_gamma   90.00
#
_symmetry.space_group_name_H-M   'P 1'
#
loop_
_entity.id
_entity.type
_entity.pdbx_description
1 polymer ?
#
loop_
_entity_poly.entity_id
_entity_poly.type
_entity_poly.pdbx_seq_one_letter_code
_entity_poly.pdbx_strand_id
1 'polypeptide(L)'
;MIRVAITDDKLNNRKVIADKLARSTFFTTVFQAADGNEFLQKMRALKPEELPHIVLMDLEMPEVDGVSAIGTASALYPSVKFVVLTIFDDDDKIFRAIRAGACGYLLKEESGEVITEMLMSLWESGAGPISPSIAYKILQMVQQPVNALPDKTKTENLFQLSERELEILQLLCEGLEYKEIGARIYI
;
A
#
# COMPACT_ATOMS: atom_id res chain seq x y z
N MET A 1 2.76 24.71 -2.31
CA MET A 1 2.41 23.88 -1.13
C MET A 1 2.19 22.43 -1.59
N ILE A 2 2.72 21.49 -0.82
CA ILE A 2 2.59 20.04 -1.06
C ILE A 2 1.22 19.60 -0.54
N ARG A 3 0.38 19.09 -1.43
CA ARG A 3 -0.95 18.60 -1.10
C ARG A 3 -0.87 17.19 -0.53
N VAL A 4 -1.45 16.97 0.67
CA VAL A 4 -1.42 15.68 1.36
C VAL A 4 -2.84 15.23 1.65
N ALA A 5 -3.16 13.96 1.40
CA ALA A 5 -4.35 13.30 1.91
C ALA A 5 -3.98 12.38 3.07
N ILE A 6 -4.88 12.22 4.04
CA ILE A 6 -4.68 11.39 5.23
C ILE A 6 -5.81 10.39 5.31
N THR A 7 -5.48 9.10 5.38
CA THR A 7 -6.46 8.01 5.50
C THR A 7 -6.13 7.14 6.71
N ASP A 8 -7.06 7.06 7.67
CA ASP A 8 -6.93 6.34 8.93
C ASP A 8 -8.33 6.16 9.52
N ASP A 9 -8.67 5.01 10.08
CA ASP A 9 -10.00 4.76 10.65
C ASP A 9 -10.28 5.63 11.88
N LYS A 10 -9.25 5.96 12.66
CA LYS A 10 -9.37 6.70 13.92
C LYS A 10 -9.29 8.21 13.69
N LEU A 11 -10.39 8.89 13.96
CA LEU A 11 -10.47 10.36 13.84
C LEU A 11 -9.36 11.09 14.60
N ASN A 12 -8.97 10.57 15.78
CA ASN A 12 -7.92 11.18 16.59
C ASN A 12 -6.56 11.11 15.89
N ASN A 13 -6.24 9.98 15.25
CA ASN A 13 -4.99 9.84 14.49
C ASN A 13 -4.96 10.83 13.32
N ARG A 14 -6.06 10.92 12.55
CA ARG A 14 -6.15 11.90 11.44
C ARG A 14 -5.91 13.33 11.91
N LYS A 15 -6.50 13.72 13.05
CA LYS A 15 -6.29 15.05 13.63
C LYS A 15 -4.84 15.27 14.05
N VAL A 16 -4.25 14.32 14.78
CA VAL A 16 -2.85 14.43 15.22
C VAL A 16 -1.89 14.58 14.04
N ILE A 17 -2.07 13.81 12.97
CA ILE A 17 -1.24 13.91 11.77
C ILE A 17 -1.49 15.23 11.03
N ALA A 18 -2.75 15.65 10.88
CA ALA A 18 -3.05 16.94 10.27
C ALA A 18 -2.43 18.11 11.05
N ASP A 19 -2.49 18.08 12.39
CA ASP A 19 -1.87 19.08 13.25
C ASP A 19 -0.33 19.07 13.14
N LYS A 20 0.29 17.88 13.03
CA LYS A 20 1.72 17.75 12.79
C LYS A 20 2.11 18.43 11.47
N LEU A 21 1.38 18.17 10.38
CA LEU A 21 1.63 18.75 9.06
C LEU A 21 1.36 20.27 9.04
N ALA A 22 0.31 20.73 9.72
CA ALA A 22 -0.07 22.16 9.76
C ALA A 22 0.96 23.07 10.45
N ARG A 23 1.88 22.51 11.26
CA ARG A 23 3.00 23.27 11.84
C ARG A 23 4.04 23.69 10.79
N SER A 24 4.05 23.04 9.64
CA SER A 24 4.90 23.37 8.50
C SER A 24 4.12 24.14 7.44
N THR A 25 4.69 25.23 6.93
CA THR A 25 4.08 26.02 5.83
C THR A 25 4.16 25.34 4.46
N PHE A 26 4.87 24.22 4.37
CA PHE A 26 5.07 23.50 3.10
C PHE A 26 3.91 22.59 2.73
N PHE A 27 3.12 22.14 3.72
CA PHE A 27 2.06 21.14 3.51
C PHE A 27 0.66 21.74 3.62
N THR A 28 -0.27 21.15 2.88
CA THR A 28 -1.70 21.40 3.03
C THR A 28 -2.48 20.09 2.93
N THR A 29 -3.40 19.87 3.86
CA THR A 29 -4.28 18.69 3.82
C THR A 29 -5.43 18.95 2.86
N VAL A 30 -5.52 18.15 1.78
CA VAL A 30 -6.58 18.26 0.77
C VAL A 30 -7.87 17.64 1.30
N PHE A 31 -7.77 16.41 1.83
CA PHE A 31 -8.87 15.71 2.47
C PHE A 31 -8.39 14.71 3.48
N GLN A 32 -9.31 14.22 4.32
CA GLN A 32 -9.14 13.08 5.21
C GLN A 32 -10.18 12.03 4.87
N ALA A 33 -9.86 10.74 5.03
CA ALA A 33 -10.77 9.62 4.83
C ALA A 33 -10.68 8.63 6.01
N ALA A 34 -11.77 7.95 6.32
CA ALA A 34 -11.85 7.02 7.44
C ALA A 34 -11.59 5.56 7.03
N ASP A 35 -11.61 5.26 5.75
CA ASP A 35 -11.33 3.95 5.18
C ASP A 35 -10.90 4.04 3.72
N GLY A 36 -10.49 2.92 3.13
CA GLY A 36 -10.04 2.87 1.74
C GLY A 36 -11.15 3.17 0.73
N ASN A 37 -12.41 2.89 1.07
CA ASN A 37 -13.54 3.16 0.19
C ASN A 37 -13.81 4.67 0.09
N GLU A 38 -13.90 5.35 1.24
CA GLU A 38 -14.04 6.80 1.31
C GLU A 38 -12.86 7.51 0.61
N PHE A 39 -11.64 6.99 0.83
CA PHE A 39 -10.45 7.48 0.15
C PHE A 39 -10.59 7.42 -1.38
N LEU A 40 -10.93 6.24 -1.93
CA LEU A 40 -11.08 6.05 -3.37
C LEU A 40 -12.22 6.92 -3.96
N GLN A 41 -13.33 7.10 -3.24
CA GLN A 41 -14.41 7.99 -3.64
C GLN A 41 -13.94 9.44 -3.72
N LYS A 42 -13.22 9.93 -2.71
CA LYS A 42 -12.68 11.29 -2.69
C LYS A 42 -11.66 11.51 -3.79
N MET A 43 -10.75 10.55 -4.04
CA MET A 43 -9.80 10.63 -5.15
C MET A 43 -10.49 10.78 -6.51
N ARG A 44 -11.58 10.01 -6.75
CA ARG A 44 -12.34 10.08 -8.01
C ARG A 44 -13.10 11.39 -8.20
N ALA A 45 -13.46 12.07 -7.12
CA ALA A 45 -14.19 13.33 -7.15
C ALA A 45 -13.31 14.56 -7.44
N LEU A 46 -11.99 14.43 -7.29
CA LEU A 46 -11.04 15.51 -7.50
C LEU A 46 -10.67 15.63 -8.98
N LYS A 47 -10.42 16.86 -9.41
CA LYS A 47 -9.79 17.13 -10.71
C LYS A 47 -8.29 16.79 -10.65
N PRO A 48 -7.64 16.52 -11.79
CA PRO A 48 -6.21 16.19 -11.82
C PRO A 48 -5.31 17.20 -11.08
N GLU A 49 -5.60 18.49 -11.20
CA GLU A 49 -4.84 19.56 -10.55
C GLU A 49 -5.08 19.67 -9.03
N GLU A 50 -6.14 19.05 -8.52
CA GLU A 50 -6.50 19.03 -7.10
C GLU A 50 -6.02 17.77 -6.39
N LEU A 51 -5.56 16.76 -7.12
CA LEU A 51 -5.07 15.53 -6.55
C LEU A 51 -3.97 15.76 -5.50
N PRO A 52 -3.95 14.97 -4.42
CA PRO A 52 -2.83 15.03 -3.49
C PRO A 52 -1.54 14.62 -4.18
N HIS A 53 -0.44 15.21 -3.77
CA HIS A 53 0.90 14.77 -4.18
C HIS A 53 1.35 13.56 -3.38
N ILE A 54 0.99 13.53 -2.10
CA ILE A 54 1.33 12.47 -1.15
C ILE A 54 0.05 12.02 -0.44
N VAL A 55 -0.11 10.73 -0.28
CA VAL A 55 -1.16 10.10 0.54
C VAL A 55 -0.49 9.41 1.72
N LEU A 56 -0.89 9.78 2.94
CA LEU A 56 -0.55 9.05 4.16
C LEU A 56 -1.68 8.05 4.42
N MET A 57 -1.35 6.77 4.40
CA MET A 57 -2.31 5.68 4.42
C MET A 57 -2.05 4.73 5.60
N ASP A 58 -3.03 4.60 6.50
CA ASP A 58 -3.02 3.50 7.45
C ASP A 58 -3.33 2.17 6.74
N LEU A 59 -2.79 1.08 7.22
CA LEU A 59 -3.02 -0.25 6.63
C LEU A 59 -4.27 -0.91 7.22
N GLU A 60 -4.50 -0.76 8.52
CA GLU A 60 -5.60 -1.42 9.20
C GLU A 60 -6.83 -0.52 9.29
N MET A 61 -7.72 -0.69 8.34
CA MET A 61 -8.99 0.02 8.27
C MET A 61 -10.12 -0.95 7.95
N PRO A 62 -11.37 -0.66 8.39
CA PRO A 62 -12.54 -1.44 8.02
C PRO A 62 -12.85 -1.32 6.52
N GLU A 63 -13.72 -2.18 6.03
CA GLU A 63 -14.23 -2.24 4.64
C GLU A 63 -13.12 -2.51 3.62
N VAL A 64 -12.36 -1.50 3.24
CA VAL A 64 -11.21 -1.59 2.33
C VAL A 64 -9.95 -1.22 3.08
N ASP A 65 -9.04 -2.19 3.25
CA ASP A 65 -7.75 -1.99 3.90
C ASP A 65 -6.81 -1.10 3.07
N GLY A 66 -5.77 -0.56 3.75
CA GLY A 66 -4.84 0.36 3.10
C GLY A 66 -4.02 -0.26 1.97
N VAL A 67 -3.68 -1.55 2.06
CA VAL A 67 -2.94 -2.26 0.99
C VAL A 67 -3.78 -2.32 -0.28
N SER A 68 -5.04 -2.72 -0.15
CA SER A 68 -5.99 -2.79 -1.26
C SER A 68 -6.27 -1.41 -1.87
N ALA A 69 -6.41 -0.39 -1.01
CA ALA A 69 -6.61 1.00 -1.45
C ALA A 69 -5.39 1.52 -2.22
N ILE A 70 -4.16 1.30 -1.72
CA ILE A 70 -2.91 1.66 -2.40
C ILE A 70 -2.82 0.94 -3.74
N GLY A 71 -3.06 -0.38 -3.78
CA GLY A 71 -2.96 -1.17 -5.02
C GLY A 71 -3.89 -0.64 -6.12
N THR A 72 -5.11 -0.29 -5.75
CA THR A 72 -6.08 0.30 -6.70
C THR A 72 -5.65 1.70 -7.14
N ALA A 73 -5.25 2.55 -6.19
CA ALA A 73 -4.97 3.95 -6.47
C ALA A 73 -3.62 4.17 -7.17
N SER A 74 -2.59 3.39 -6.88
CA SER A 74 -1.27 3.51 -7.49
C SER A 74 -1.31 3.25 -9.01
N ALA A 75 -2.16 2.34 -9.46
CA ALA A 75 -2.38 2.07 -10.88
C ALA A 75 -3.13 3.22 -11.59
N LEU A 76 -4.11 3.84 -10.90
CA LEU A 76 -4.93 4.92 -11.45
C LEU A 76 -4.26 6.30 -11.39
N TYR A 77 -3.41 6.52 -10.39
CA TYR A 77 -2.78 7.82 -10.10
C TYR A 77 -1.26 7.69 -9.94
N PRO A 78 -0.51 7.38 -11.01
CA PRO A 78 0.92 7.08 -10.93
C PRO A 78 1.80 8.26 -10.48
N SER A 79 1.29 9.49 -10.55
CA SER A 79 1.99 10.68 -10.05
C SER A 79 1.84 10.89 -8.54
N VAL A 80 0.89 10.22 -7.90
CA VAL A 80 0.63 10.32 -6.46
C VAL A 80 1.57 9.38 -5.71
N LYS A 81 2.19 9.87 -4.63
CA LYS A 81 3.09 9.09 -3.78
C LYS A 81 2.34 8.53 -2.59
N PHE A 82 2.35 7.22 -2.42
CA PHE A 82 1.69 6.54 -1.32
C PHE A 82 2.71 6.20 -0.23
N VAL A 83 2.54 6.76 0.95
CA VAL A 83 3.36 6.51 2.14
C VAL A 83 2.49 5.86 3.20
N VAL A 84 2.88 4.67 3.63
CA VAL A 84 2.22 4.02 4.77
C VAL A 84 2.54 4.77 6.04
N LEU A 85 1.53 4.99 6.88
CA LEU A 85 1.68 5.58 8.20
C LEU A 85 0.87 4.77 9.21
N THR A 86 1.52 3.88 9.94
CA THR A 86 0.87 2.89 10.79
C THR A 86 1.58 2.70 12.12
N ILE A 87 0.93 2.03 13.06
CA ILE A 87 1.57 1.57 14.33
C ILE A 87 2.17 0.16 14.18
N PHE A 88 1.93 -0.51 13.06
CA PHE A 88 2.32 -1.90 12.85
C PHE A 88 3.59 -2.00 12.02
N ASP A 89 4.46 -2.90 12.44
CA ASP A 89 5.74 -3.21 11.80
C ASP A 89 5.84 -4.70 11.39
N ASP A 90 4.69 -5.33 11.13
CA ASP A 90 4.59 -6.71 10.70
C ASP A 90 5.19 -6.91 9.29
N ASP A 91 6.06 -7.92 9.16
CA ASP A 91 6.85 -8.17 7.95
C ASP A 91 5.98 -8.42 6.71
N ASP A 92 4.90 -9.18 6.85
CA ASP A 92 4.01 -9.49 5.73
C ASP A 92 3.29 -8.23 5.24
N LYS A 93 2.83 -7.37 6.17
CA LYS A 93 2.18 -6.10 5.83
C LYS A 93 3.12 -5.12 5.13
N ILE A 94 4.38 -5.02 5.60
CA ILE A 94 5.40 -4.21 4.95
C ILE A 94 5.58 -4.66 3.50
N PHE A 95 5.79 -5.96 3.28
CA PHE A 95 6.02 -6.52 1.97
C PHE A 95 4.82 -6.30 1.03
N ARG A 96 3.60 -6.56 1.50
CA ARG A 96 2.37 -6.36 0.73
C ARG A 96 2.16 -4.90 0.36
N ALA A 97 2.41 -3.97 1.27
CA ALA A 97 2.28 -2.53 1.01
C ALA A 97 3.26 -2.05 -0.06
N ILE A 98 4.53 -2.48 0.00
CA ILE A 98 5.54 -2.15 -1.02
C ILE A 98 5.11 -2.69 -2.38
N ARG A 99 4.68 -3.95 -2.46
CA ARG A 99 4.19 -4.56 -3.70
C ARG A 99 2.93 -3.88 -4.26
N ALA A 100 2.08 -3.34 -3.41
CA ALA A 100 0.91 -2.57 -3.81
C ALA A 100 1.26 -1.19 -4.40
N GLY A 101 2.50 -0.71 -4.22
CA GLY A 101 2.96 0.56 -4.76
C GLY A 101 3.23 1.64 -3.71
N ALA A 102 3.32 1.28 -2.43
CA ALA A 102 3.81 2.20 -1.41
C ALA A 102 5.28 2.54 -1.69
N CYS A 103 5.60 3.83 -1.70
CA CYS A 103 6.96 4.32 -1.89
C CYS A 103 7.64 4.70 -0.55
N GLY A 104 6.94 4.61 0.57
CA GLY A 104 7.47 4.89 1.89
C GLY A 104 6.68 4.19 3.00
N TYR A 105 7.31 4.06 4.17
CA TYR A 105 6.72 3.41 5.32
C TYR A 105 7.18 4.07 6.61
N LEU A 106 6.26 4.75 7.29
CA LEU A 106 6.52 5.50 8.52
C LEU A 106 5.70 4.92 9.68
N LEU A 107 6.26 5.02 10.87
CA LEU A 107 5.54 4.70 12.10
C LEU A 107 4.83 5.95 12.64
N LYS A 108 3.60 5.80 13.15
CA LYS A 108 2.80 6.89 13.73
C LYS A 108 3.41 7.52 14.97
N GLU A 109 4.33 6.81 15.64
CA GLU A 109 5.06 7.27 16.81
C GLU A 109 6.15 8.30 16.48
N GLU A 110 6.56 8.42 15.21
CA GLU A 110 7.53 9.42 14.79
C GLU A 110 7.05 10.84 15.12
N SER A 111 7.99 11.70 15.47
CA SER A 111 7.67 13.10 15.75
C SER A 111 7.16 13.84 14.51
N GLY A 112 6.45 14.95 14.71
CA GLY A 112 5.97 15.76 13.59
C GLY A 112 7.10 16.30 12.72
N GLU A 113 8.22 16.67 13.35
CA GLU A 113 9.42 17.16 12.68
C GLU A 113 10.01 16.09 11.77
N VAL A 114 10.17 14.85 12.28
CA VAL A 114 10.69 13.71 11.50
C VAL A 114 9.77 13.39 10.32
N ILE A 115 8.44 13.32 10.54
CA ILE A 115 7.48 13.06 9.46
C ILE A 115 7.57 14.14 8.39
N THR A 116 7.59 15.43 8.77
CA THR A 116 7.64 16.53 7.79
C THR A 116 8.96 16.57 7.03
N GLU A 117 10.08 16.32 7.68
CA GLU A 117 11.42 16.24 7.04
C GLU A 117 11.47 15.10 6.02
N MET A 118 10.98 13.92 6.41
CA MET A 118 10.94 12.74 5.53
C MET A 118 10.02 12.95 4.32
N LEU A 119 8.87 13.60 4.50
CA LEU A 119 7.97 13.93 3.38
C LEU A 119 8.54 15.02 2.47
N MET A 120 9.31 15.96 3.00
CA MET A 120 10.05 16.94 2.19
C MET A 120 11.12 16.24 1.34
N SER A 121 11.89 15.34 1.93
CA SER A 121 12.88 14.54 1.20
C SER A 121 12.23 13.73 0.06
N LEU A 122 11.07 13.11 0.31
CA LEU A 122 10.31 12.42 -0.73
C LEU A 122 9.91 13.36 -1.87
N TRP A 123 9.48 14.58 -1.54
CA TRP A 123 9.06 15.56 -2.54
C TRP A 123 10.22 16.07 -3.39
N GLU A 124 11.35 16.36 -2.76
CA GLU A 124 12.52 17.00 -3.42
C GLU A 124 13.37 15.99 -4.21
N SER A 125 13.63 14.82 -3.64
CA SER A 125 14.54 13.81 -4.20
C SER A 125 13.88 12.56 -4.73
N GLY A 126 12.59 12.35 -4.42
CA GLY A 126 11.92 11.08 -4.71
C GLY A 126 12.32 9.95 -3.76
N ALA A 127 13.16 10.20 -2.76
CA ALA A 127 13.58 9.20 -1.77
C ALA A 127 12.40 8.84 -0.86
N GLY A 128 11.91 7.63 -0.97
CA GLY A 128 10.81 7.13 -0.15
C GLY A 128 11.19 7.10 1.33
N PRO A 129 10.40 7.74 2.21
CA PRO A 129 10.67 7.75 3.63
C PRO A 129 10.49 6.35 4.23
N ILE A 130 11.46 5.89 5.00
CA ILE A 130 11.38 4.61 5.70
C ILE A 130 11.90 4.81 7.12
N SER A 131 11.06 4.52 8.12
CA SER A 131 11.51 4.52 9.53
C SER A 131 12.65 3.53 9.73
N PRO A 132 13.66 3.82 10.54
CA PRO A 132 14.86 2.99 10.66
C PRO A 132 14.60 1.52 11.02
N SER A 133 13.62 1.25 11.89
CA SER A 133 13.19 -0.12 12.26
C SER A 133 12.63 -0.88 11.06
N ILE A 134 11.86 -0.21 10.21
CA ILE A 134 11.29 -0.77 8.98
C ILE A 134 12.38 -1.05 7.95
N ALA A 135 13.34 -0.13 7.78
CA ALA A 135 14.47 -0.34 6.89
C ALA A 135 15.26 -1.61 7.26
N TYR A 136 15.49 -1.83 8.56
CA TYR A 136 16.16 -3.05 9.04
C TYR A 136 15.37 -4.32 8.68
N LYS A 137 14.05 -4.33 8.86
CA LYS A 137 13.19 -5.46 8.50
C LYS A 137 13.20 -5.73 7.00
N ILE A 138 13.11 -4.69 6.17
CA ILE A 138 13.21 -4.85 4.71
C ILE A 138 14.54 -5.50 4.32
N LEU A 139 15.65 -5.07 4.92
CA LEU A 139 16.96 -5.68 4.66
C LEU A 139 17.00 -7.15 5.07
N GLN A 140 16.40 -7.51 6.21
CA GLN A 140 16.29 -8.92 6.62
C GLN A 140 15.46 -9.75 5.63
N MET A 141 14.33 -9.22 5.14
CA MET A 141 13.51 -9.90 4.12
C MET A 141 14.29 -10.17 2.83
N VAL A 142 15.09 -9.19 2.38
CA VAL A 142 15.92 -9.32 1.17
C VAL A 142 17.07 -10.32 1.37
N GLN A 143 17.59 -10.43 2.58
CA GLN A 143 18.68 -11.35 2.91
C GLN A 143 18.23 -12.80 3.09
N GLN A 144 16.93 -13.04 3.32
CA GLN A 144 16.41 -14.39 3.36
C GLN A 144 16.53 -15.01 1.97
N PRO A 145 17.13 -16.21 1.86
CA PRO A 145 17.24 -16.87 0.56
C PRO A 145 15.85 -17.09 -0.02
N VAL A 146 15.70 -16.81 -1.30
CA VAL A 146 14.45 -16.97 -2.09
C VAL A 146 13.86 -18.39 -2.01
N ASN A 147 14.61 -19.35 -1.45
CA ASN A 147 14.20 -20.73 -1.18
C ASN A 147 13.30 -20.90 0.07
N ALA A 148 13.09 -19.86 0.86
CA ALA A 148 11.97 -19.81 1.80
C ALA A 148 10.72 -19.31 1.04
N LEU A 149 10.37 -19.98 -0.05
CA LEU A 149 8.98 -19.98 -0.52
C LEU A 149 8.14 -20.43 0.67
N PRO A 150 7.11 -19.66 1.09
CA PRO A 150 6.20 -20.15 2.11
C PRO A 150 5.77 -21.53 1.70
N ASP A 151 5.86 -22.44 2.66
CA ASP A 151 5.49 -23.84 2.53
C ASP A 151 4.24 -23.94 1.62
N LYS A 152 4.36 -24.66 0.50
CA LYS A 152 3.30 -24.79 -0.53
C LYS A 152 1.98 -25.32 0.03
N THR A 153 1.91 -25.65 1.31
CA THR A 153 0.74 -26.12 2.04
C THR A 153 -0.12 -25.00 2.62
N LYS A 154 0.32 -23.71 2.53
CA LYS A 154 -0.46 -22.53 2.92
C LYS A 154 -0.51 -21.48 1.80
N THR A 155 -0.71 -21.92 0.58
CA THR A 155 -1.22 -21.03 -0.47
C THR A 155 -2.69 -20.78 -0.13
N GLU A 156 -2.95 -19.85 0.79
CA GLU A 156 -4.23 -19.18 0.80
C GLU A 156 -4.41 -18.63 -0.61
N ASN A 157 -5.41 -19.15 -1.27
CA ASN A 157 -5.77 -18.94 -2.66
C ASN A 157 -5.93 -17.42 -2.88
N LEU A 158 -4.85 -16.72 -3.21
CA LEU A 158 -4.74 -15.25 -3.35
C LEU A 158 -5.78 -14.67 -4.31
N PHE A 159 -6.40 -15.53 -5.12
CA PHE A 159 -7.42 -15.18 -6.10
C PHE A 159 -8.78 -15.80 -5.79
N GLN A 160 -8.95 -16.47 -4.64
CA GLN A 160 -10.16 -17.24 -4.30
C GLN A 160 -10.59 -18.22 -5.42
N LEU A 161 -9.63 -18.72 -6.17
CA LEU A 161 -9.86 -19.70 -7.21
C LEU A 161 -10.21 -21.06 -6.58
N SER A 162 -11.20 -21.74 -7.11
CA SER A 162 -11.48 -23.11 -6.76
C SER A 162 -10.32 -24.04 -7.15
N GLU A 163 -10.23 -25.23 -6.55
CA GLU A 163 -9.21 -26.23 -6.91
C GLU A 163 -9.18 -26.51 -8.42
N ARG A 164 -10.35 -26.47 -9.04
CA ARG A 164 -10.53 -26.70 -10.47
C ARG A 164 -9.95 -25.56 -11.32
N GLU A 165 -10.14 -24.32 -10.89
CA GLU A 165 -9.58 -23.15 -11.58
C GLU A 165 -8.07 -23.09 -11.44
N LEU A 166 -7.52 -23.52 -10.30
CA LEU A 166 -6.08 -23.67 -10.11
C LEU A 166 -5.48 -24.74 -11.02
N GLU A 167 -6.15 -25.90 -11.16
CA GLU A 167 -5.72 -26.97 -12.06
C GLU A 167 -5.70 -26.48 -13.51
N ILE A 168 -6.73 -25.78 -13.96
CA ILE A 168 -6.79 -25.17 -15.29
C ILE A 168 -5.65 -24.16 -15.50
N LEU A 169 -5.41 -23.30 -14.51
CA LEU A 169 -4.35 -22.30 -14.57
C LEU A 169 -2.96 -22.94 -14.67
N GLN A 170 -2.71 -24.02 -13.93
CA GLN A 170 -1.45 -24.77 -14.00
C GLN A 170 -1.24 -25.36 -15.39
N LEU A 171 -2.25 -25.98 -15.98
CA LEU A 171 -2.18 -26.58 -17.32
C LEU A 171 -1.95 -25.51 -18.41
N LEU A 172 -2.54 -24.31 -18.25
CA LEU A 172 -2.25 -23.16 -19.11
C LEU A 172 -0.79 -22.69 -18.99
N CYS A 173 -0.25 -22.64 -17.77
CA CYS A 173 1.15 -22.28 -17.55
C CYS A 173 2.14 -23.31 -18.10
N GLU A 174 1.72 -24.59 -18.23
CA GLU A 174 2.47 -25.65 -18.91
C GLU A 174 2.42 -25.54 -20.45
N GLY A 175 1.61 -24.59 -20.97
CA GLY A 175 1.51 -24.30 -22.39
C GLY A 175 0.51 -25.17 -23.16
N LEU A 176 -0.43 -25.85 -22.45
CA LEU A 176 -1.46 -26.64 -23.09
C LEU A 176 -2.55 -25.75 -23.70
N GLU A 177 -3.06 -26.16 -24.85
CA GLU A 177 -4.21 -25.50 -25.48
C GLU A 177 -5.53 -25.87 -24.77
N TYR A 178 -6.53 -24.99 -24.84
CA TYR A 178 -7.85 -25.19 -24.18
C TYR A 178 -8.49 -26.56 -24.49
N LYS A 179 -8.31 -27.08 -25.70
CA LYS A 179 -8.82 -28.36 -26.12
C LYS A 179 -8.14 -29.54 -25.41
N GLU A 180 -6.84 -29.42 -25.18
CA GLU A 180 -6.05 -30.42 -24.47
C GLU A 180 -6.34 -30.38 -22.97
N ILE A 181 -6.54 -29.17 -22.42
CA ILE A 181 -6.95 -28.96 -21.04
C ILE A 181 -8.33 -29.61 -20.82
N GLY A 182 -9.31 -29.34 -21.71
CA GLY A 182 -10.64 -29.94 -21.61
C GLY A 182 -10.60 -31.47 -21.60
N ALA A 183 -9.79 -32.08 -22.48
CA ALA A 183 -9.60 -33.53 -22.51
C ALA A 183 -8.99 -34.11 -21.22
N ARG A 184 -8.08 -33.37 -20.59
CA ARG A 184 -7.35 -33.80 -19.38
C ARG A 184 -8.19 -33.67 -18.11
N ILE A 185 -9.08 -32.69 -18.05
CA ILE A 185 -9.94 -32.44 -16.90
C ILE A 185 -11.37 -33.00 -17.09
N TYR A 186 -11.57 -33.82 -18.11
CA TYR A 186 -12.84 -34.55 -18.40
C TYR A 186 -14.06 -33.62 -18.61
N ILE A 187 -13.91 -32.54 -19.39
CA ILE A 187 -15.02 -31.70 -19.90
C ILE A 187 -15.10 -31.78 -21.40
#